data_42006b7c5a14772e2eaf80e6b02978e7
#
_entry.id   42006b7c5a14772e2eaf80e6b02978e7
#
_cell.length_a   1.000
_cell.length_b   1.000
_cell.length_c   1.000
_cell.angle_alpha   90.00
_cell.angle_beta   90.00
_cell.angle_gamma   90.00
#
_symmetry.space_group_name_H-M   'P 1'
#
loop_
_entity.id
_entity.type
_entity.pdbx_description
1 polymer ?
#
loop_
_entity_poly.entity_id
_entity_poly.type
_entity_poly.pdbx_seq_one_letter_code
_entity_poly.pdbx_strand_id
1 'polypeptide(L)'
;SVTLSMTIDKIDSHEVTSTIEVKAAGTGDLSVQDKGICYSQGVVTPTVSDEKSVYSGSGKNDFSSFKMKLEGLSENTSYYIRPYLKVGDKEYYGYAQQVKTLGAGKEYHPLDKDEAITDYDGYQLAWSDEFNIDGKPRNEWSYESGFVRNEELQWYQEKNASVSNGCLIIEGKKEKVVNPNYQ
;
A
#
# COMPACT_ATOMS: atom_id res chain seq x y z
N SER A 1 4.64 -9.78 -25.41
CA SER A 1 4.61 -8.75 -24.35
C SER A 1 4.35 -9.40 -23.00
N VAL A 2 4.94 -8.86 -21.93
CA VAL A 2 4.69 -9.29 -20.53
C VAL A 2 4.43 -8.05 -19.72
N THR A 3 3.34 -8.06 -18.94
CA THR A 3 3.00 -7.02 -17.97
C THR A 3 2.69 -7.64 -16.63
N LEU A 4 3.02 -6.93 -15.54
CA LEU A 4 2.81 -7.35 -14.17
C LEU A 4 2.02 -6.27 -13.44
N SER A 5 1.00 -6.66 -12.70
CA SER A 5 0.33 -5.81 -11.72
C SER A 5 0.28 -6.50 -10.36
N MET A 6 0.30 -5.72 -9.29
CA MET A 6 0.33 -6.23 -7.92
C MET A 6 -0.77 -5.57 -7.09
N THR A 7 -1.53 -6.40 -6.39
CA THR A 7 -2.50 -5.97 -5.39
C THR A 7 -1.99 -6.38 -4.01
N ILE A 8 -1.96 -5.45 -3.07
CA ILE A 8 -1.66 -5.75 -1.67
C ILE A 8 -2.92 -6.31 -1.03
N ASP A 9 -2.87 -7.57 -0.57
CA ASP A 9 -4.02 -8.25 0.04
C ASP A 9 -4.03 -8.08 1.56
N LYS A 10 -2.84 -8.06 2.18
CA LYS A 10 -2.68 -7.92 3.63
C LYS A 10 -1.32 -7.33 3.98
N ILE A 11 -1.30 -6.42 4.95
CA ILE A 11 -0.09 -5.91 5.59
C ILE A 11 -0.11 -6.38 7.05
N ASP A 12 1.02 -6.91 7.52
CA ASP A 12 1.23 -7.31 8.90
C ASP A 12 2.49 -6.65 9.46
N SER A 13 2.87 -6.94 10.70
CA SER A 13 4.07 -6.34 11.32
C SER A 13 5.37 -6.71 10.63
N HIS A 14 5.47 -7.95 10.10
CA HIS A 14 6.69 -8.49 9.52
C HIS A 14 6.50 -9.08 8.12
N GLU A 15 5.32 -8.97 7.56
CA GLU A 15 4.98 -9.57 6.27
C GLU A 15 3.96 -8.75 5.48
N VAL A 16 4.02 -8.89 4.15
CA VAL A 16 3.04 -8.35 3.21
C VAL A 16 2.60 -9.48 2.29
N THR A 17 1.30 -9.74 2.22
CA THR A 17 0.70 -10.69 1.28
C THR A 17 0.20 -9.95 0.06
N SER A 18 0.58 -10.42 -1.12
CA SER A 18 0.24 -9.77 -2.39
C SER A 18 -0.20 -10.80 -3.42
N THR A 19 -1.12 -10.39 -4.29
CA THR A 19 -1.51 -11.10 -5.51
C THR A 19 -0.88 -10.39 -6.70
N ILE A 20 -0.12 -11.14 -7.51
CA ILE A 20 0.53 -10.65 -8.72
C ILE A 20 -0.18 -11.24 -9.94
N GLU A 21 -0.81 -10.37 -10.74
CA GLU A 21 -1.38 -10.74 -12.02
C GLU A 21 -0.31 -10.61 -13.10
N VAL A 22 -0.15 -11.68 -13.89
CA VAL A 22 0.76 -11.74 -15.03
C VAL A 22 -0.06 -11.83 -16.31
N LYS A 23 0.11 -10.86 -17.20
CA LYS A 23 -0.43 -10.90 -18.56
C LYS A 23 0.71 -11.08 -19.54
N ALA A 24 0.71 -12.19 -20.27
CA ALA A 24 1.76 -12.53 -21.21
C ALA A 24 1.14 -12.91 -22.57
N ALA A 25 1.71 -12.37 -23.64
CA ALA A 25 1.30 -12.70 -25.00
C ALA A 25 2.53 -12.80 -25.92
N GLY A 26 2.51 -13.79 -26.83
CA GLY A 26 3.60 -14.02 -27.77
C GLY A 26 4.89 -14.51 -27.10
N THR A 27 4.77 -15.32 -26.06
CA THR A 27 5.90 -15.87 -25.29
C THR A 27 6.49 -17.16 -25.91
N GLY A 28 5.72 -17.85 -26.77
CA GLY A 28 6.18 -19.10 -27.41
C GLY A 28 6.67 -20.13 -26.38
N ASP A 29 7.84 -20.69 -26.64
CA ASP A 29 8.47 -21.70 -25.78
C ASP A 29 9.33 -21.08 -24.64
N LEU A 30 9.17 -19.77 -24.37
CA LEU A 30 9.92 -19.11 -23.30
C LEU A 30 9.43 -19.60 -21.94
N SER A 31 10.38 -19.88 -21.04
CA SER A 31 10.11 -20.24 -19.65
C SER A 31 10.54 -19.12 -18.71
N VAL A 32 9.80 -18.97 -17.65
CA VAL A 32 10.17 -18.08 -16.54
C VAL A 32 11.25 -18.75 -15.71
N GLN A 33 12.37 -18.07 -15.52
CA GLN A 33 13.47 -18.55 -14.69
C GLN A 33 13.23 -18.24 -13.21
N ASP A 34 12.71 -17.05 -12.94
CA ASP A 34 12.58 -16.49 -11.62
C ASP A 34 11.46 -15.44 -11.64
N LYS A 35 10.62 -15.41 -10.60
CA LYS A 35 9.61 -14.39 -10.38
C LYS A 35 9.36 -14.19 -8.89
N GLY A 36 8.91 -13.01 -8.50
CA GLY A 36 8.69 -12.66 -7.10
C GLY A 36 8.50 -11.18 -6.87
N ILE A 37 9.00 -10.70 -5.74
CA ILE A 37 8.94 -9.30 -5.32
C ILE A 37 10.35 -8.80 -4.99
N CYS A 38 10.73 -7.66 -5.60
CA CYS A 38 11.89 -6.86 -5.17
C CYS A 38 11.42 -5.82 -4.16
N TYR A 39 12.26 -5.50 -3.17
CA TYR A 39 11.90 -4.54 -2.15
C TYR A 39 13.11 -3.77 -1.63
N SER A 40 12.87 -2.57 -1.09
CA SER A 40 13.89 -1.70 -0.50
C SER A 40 13.25 -0.69 0.44
N GLN A 41 13.99 -0.24 1.45
CA GLN A 41 13.59 0.90 2.29
C GLN A 41 13.96 2.25 1.65
N GLY A 42 14.95 2.29 0.77
CA GLY A 42 15.50 3.54 0.24
C GLY A 42 15.40 3.71 -1.28
N VAL A 43 15.22 2.62 -2.03
CA VAL A 43 15.11 2.66 -3.49
C VAL A 43 13.64 2.64 -3.89
N VAL A 44 13.16 3.70 -4.52
CA VAL A 44 11.74 3.88 -4.89
C VAL A 44 11.27 2.87 -5.94
N THR A 45 12.16 2.47 -6.85
CA THR A 45 11.89 1.47 -7.89
C THR A 45 12.88 0.31 -7.76
N PRO A 46 12.72 -0.58 -6.75
CA PRO A 46 13.67 -1.67 -6.56
C PRO A 46 13.69 -2.62 -7.74
N THR A 47 14.84 -3.24 -7.96
CA THR A 47 15.12 -4.21 -9.02
C THR A 47 15.62 -5.52 -8.43
N VAL A 48 15.87 -6.52 -9.26
CA VAL A 48 16.46 -7.80 -8.81
C VAL A 48 17.87 -7.66 -8.23
N SER A 49 18.52 -6.50 -8.41
CA SER A 49 19.81 -6.17 -7.79
C SER A 49 19.69 -5.66 -6.36
N ASP A 50 18.49 -5.26 -5.94
CA ASP A 50 18.16 -4.92 -4.56
C ASP A 50 17.74 -6.19 -3.81
N GLU A 51 17.12 -6.05 -2.65
CA GLU A 51 16.56 -7.20 -1.95
C GLU A 51 15.37 -7.80 -2.72
N LYS A 52 15.28 -9.13 -2.73
CA LYS A 52 14.16 -9.82 -3.39
C LYS A 52 13.72 -11.06 -2.65
N SER A 53 12.45 -11.38 -2.78
CA SER A 53 11.86 -12.64 -2.38
C SER A 53 11.36 -13.38 -3.62
N VAL A 54 11.81 -14.63 -3.77
CA VAL A 54 11.52 -15.46 -4.94
C VAL A 54 10.30 -16.33 -4.67
N TYR A 55 9.38 -16.35 -5.62
CA TYR A 55 8.22 -17.23 -5.55
C TYR A 55 8.60 -18.69 -5.80
N SER A 56 8.23 -19.58 -4.89
CA SER A 56 8.56 -21.01 -4.92
C SER A 56 7.37 -21.94 -5.10
N GLY A 57 6.17 -21.41 -5.27
CA GLY A 57 4.93 -22.18 -5.36
C GLY A 57 4.69 -22.81 -6.74
N SER A 58 3.49 -23.33 -6.93
CA SER A 58 3.04 -23.89 -8.20
C SER A 58 3.09 -22.84 -9.30
N GLY A 59 3.56 -23.22 -10.49
CA GLY A 59 3.71 -22.29 -11.62
C GLY A 59 4.90 -21.34 -11.53
N LYS A 60 5.89 -21.60 -10.65
CA LYS A 60 7.07 -20.75 -10.48
C LYS A 60 7.89 -20.51 -11.77
N ASN A 61 7.82 -21.43 -12.72
CA ASN A 61 8.58 -21.38 -13.97
C ASN A 61 7.71 -21.09 -15.21
N ASP A 62 6.49 -20.64 -15.01
CA ASP A 62 5.57 -20.26 -16.08
C ASP A 62 5.03 -18.83 -15.90
N PHE A 63 4.19 -18.37 -16.84
CA PHE A 63 3.59 -17.03 -16.83
C PHE A 63 2.26 -16.96 -16.06
N SER A 64 1.94 -17.93 -15.20
CA SER A 64 0.74 -17.86 -14.38
C SER A 64 0.85 -16.77 -13.33
N SER A 65 -0.28 -16.16 -13.02
CA SER A 65 -0.44 -15.25 -11.88
C SER A 65 -0.19 -15.99 -10.58
N PHE A 66 0.26 -15.32 -9.56
CA PHE A 66 0.63 -15.96 -8.31
C PHE A 66 0.33 -15.06 -7.10
N LYS A 67 0.19 -15.70 -5.96
CA LYS A 67 0.05 -15.04 -4.67
C LYS A 67 1.25 -15.41 -3.80
N MET A 68 1.86 -14.43 -3.17
CA MET A 68 2.99 -14.69 -2.29
C MET A 68 3.00 -13.76 -1.07
N LYS A 69 3.77 -14.19 -0.10
CA LYS A 69 4.09 -13.48 1.11
C LYS A 69 5.52 -12.97 1.06
N LEU A 70 5.71 -11.69 1.25
CA LEU A 70 7.01 -11.08 1.51
C LEU A 70 7.21 -11.07 3.02
N GLU A 71 8.13 -11.84 3.53
CA GLU A 71 8.38 -12.07 4.96
C GLU A 71 9.70 -11.45 5.42
N GLY A 72 9.91 -11.39 6.75
CA GLY A 72 11.16 -10.92 7.34
C GLY A 72 11.33 -9.41 7.35
N LEU A 73 10.25 -8.67 7.17
CA LEU A 73 10.26 -7.21 7.22
C LEU A 73 10.33 -6.71 8.67
N SER A 74 10.90 -5.52 8.86
CA SER A 74 10.87 -4.82 10.14
C SER A 74 9.49 -4.23 10.40
N GLU A 75 9.02 -4.23 11.64
CA GLU A 75 7.75 -3.63 12.03
C GLU A 75 7.79 -2.09 11.91
N ASN A 76 6.62 -1.47 11.73
CA ASN A 76 6.44 -0.03 11.64
C ASN A 76 7.40 0.67 10.66
N THR A 77 7.75 -0.03 9.56
CA THR A 77 8.79 0.37 8.62
C THR A 77 8.22 0.49 7.20
N SER A 78 8.59 1.56 6.50
CA SER A 78 8.19 1.77 5.11
C SER A 78 9.12 1.05 4.15
N TYR A 79 8.53 0.41 3.15
CA TYR A 79 9.21 -0.28 2.06
C TYR A 79 8.61 0.13 0.73
N TYR A 80 9.44 0.18 -0.30
CA TYR A 80 9.01 0.13 -1.70
C TYR A 80 9.07 -1.31 -2.16
N ILE A 81 7.98 -1.84 -2.69
CA ILE A 81 7.89 -3.22 -3.16
C ILE A 81 7.44 -3.23 -4.63
N ARG A 82 7.93 -4.19 -5.40
CA ARG A 82 7.73 -4.24 -6.85
C ARG A 82 7.72 -5.68 -7.33
N PRO A 83 6.69 -6.14 -8.09
CA PRO A 83 6.72 -7.47 -8.65
C PRO A 83 7.71 -7.54 -9.82
N TYR A 84 8.38 -8.67 -9.97
CA TYR A 84 9.27 -8.94 -11.08
C TYR A 84 9.09 -10.34 -11.66
N LEU A 85 9.53 -10.51 -12.90
CA LEU A 85 9.57 -11.76 -13.62
C LEU A 85 10.79 -11.76 -14.56
N LYS A 86 11.60 -12.85 -14.55
CA LYS A 86 12.79 -12.98 -15.36
C LYS A 86 12.62 -14.08 -16.39
N VAL A 87 12.92 -13.76 -17.65
CA VAL A 87 12.91 -14.68 -18.79
C VAL A 87 14.21 -14.51 -19.56
N GLY A 88 15.08 -15.51 -19.52
CA GLY A 88 16.43 -15.38 -20.07
C GLY A 88 17.19 -14.23 -19.40
N ASP A 89 17.78 -13.37 -20.20
CA ASP A 89 18.48 -12.17 -19.72
C ASP A 89 17.57 -10.96 -19.53
N LYS A 90 16.26 -11.11 -19.75
CA LYS A 90 15.30 -10.01 -19.67
C LYS A 90 14.48 -10.07 -18.40
N GLU A 91 14.36 -8.91 -17.77
CA GLU A 91 13.58 -8.71 -16.57
C GLU A 91 12.36 -7.83 -16.88
N TYR A 92 11.21 -8.21 -16.33
CA TYR A 92 9.96 -7.48 -16.41
C TYR A 92 9.55 -7.08 -15.00
N TYR A 93 9.06 -5.86 -14.86
CA TYR A 93 8.65 -5.30 -13.58
C TYR A 93 7.27 -4.70 -13.67
N GLY A 94 6.48 -4.85 -12.62
CA GLY A 94 5.29 -4.03 -12.40
C GLY A 94 5.65 -2.69 -11.78
N TYR A 95 4.64 -1.88 -11.44
CA TYR A 95 4.84 -0.63 -10.71
C TYR A 95 5.28 -0.90 -9.27
N ALA A 96 6.15 -0.03 -8.76
CA ALA A 96 6.53 -0.05 -7.36
C ALA A 96 5.42 0.58 -6.50
N GLN A 97 5.14 -0.02 -5.35
CA GLN A 97 4.19 0.50 -4.37
C GLN A 97 4.93 0.71 -3.04
N GLN A 98 4.56 1.78 -2.35
CA GLN A 98 5.04 2.00 -1.00
C GLN A 98 4.08 1.32 -0.01
N VAL A 99 4.63 0.53 0.90
CA VAL A 99 3.90 -0.10 2.00
C VAL A 99 4.57 0.25 3.31
N LYS A 100 3.79 0.33 4.39
CA LYS A 100 4.33 0.44 5.74
C LYS A 100 3.83 -0.75 6.55
N THR A 101 4.76 -1.54 7.08
CA THR A 101 4.45 -2.63 7.99
C THR A 101 3.80 -2.11 9.26
N LEU A 102 2.94 -2.91 9.87
CA LEU A 102 2.24 -2.54 11.09
C LEU A 102 3.18 -2.55 12.30
N GLY A 103 2.83 -1.78 13.32
CA GLY A 103 3.36 -1.96 14.66
C GLY A 103 2.70 -3.15 15.36
N ALA A 104 3.28 -3.61 16.46
CA ALA A 104 2.74 -4.71 17.25
C ALA A 104 1.29 -4.45 17.69
N GLY A 105 0.43 -5.45 17.54
CA GLY A 105 -0.98 -5.41 17.95
C GLY A 105 -1.90 -4.57 17.07
N LYS A 106 -1.49 -4.24 15.86
CA LYS A 106 -2.33 -3.58 14.86
C LYS A 106 -2.90 -4.58 13.87
N GLU A 107 -4.09 -4.28 13.36
CA GLU A 107 -4.77 -5.07 12.33
C GLU A 107 -4.82 -4.30 11.02
N TYR A 108 -4.79 -5.05 9.93
CA TYR A 108 -4.91 -4.53 8.57
C TYR A 108 -6.35 -4.64 8.09
N HIS A 109 -6.89 -3.51 7.64
CA HIS A 109 -8.20 -3.46 6.98
C HIS A 109 -7.97 -3.13 5.50
N PRO A 110 -8.16 -4.08 4.59
CA PRO A 110 -8.01 -3.82 3.16
C PRO A 110 -9.14 -2.93 2.67
N LEU A 111 -8.81 -2.03 1.74
CA LEU A 111 -9.82 -1.30 0.97
C LEU A 111 -10.66 -2.25 0.11
N ASP A 112 -11.87 -1.83 -0.22
CA ASP A 112 -12.61 -2.44 -1.31
C ASP A 112 -11.79 -2.33 -2.59
N LYS A 113 -11.62 -3.48 -3.27
CA LYS A 113 -10.74 -3.61 -4.45
C LYS A 113 -11.13 -2.71 -5.62
N ASP A 114 -12.38 -2.23 -5.63
CA ASP A 114 -12.91 -1.36 -6.69
C ASP A 114 -12.50 0.11 -6.54
N GLU A 115 -11.93 0.52 -5.40
CA GLU A 115 -11.58 1.92 -5.12
C GLU A 115 -10.09 2.23 -5.22
N ALA A 116 -9.23 1.22 -5.19
CA ALA A 116 -7.78 1.41 -5.27
C ALA A 116 -7.32 1.57 -6.72
N ILE A 117 -7.48 2.75 -7.30
CA ILE A 117 -6.83 3.09 -8.57
C ILE A 117 -5.37 3.46 -8.24
N THR A 118 -4.48 2.47 -8.33
CA THR A 118 -3.05 2.67 -8.05
C THR A 118 -2.22 2.86 -9.30
N ASP A 119 -2.81 2.79 -10.48
CA ASP A 119 -2.10 2.69 -11.74
C ASP A 119 -2.65 3.64 -12.80
N TYR A 120 -1.90 4.71 -13.10
CA TYR A 120 -2.14 5.61 -14.22
C TYR A 120 -0.93 5.56 -15.16
N ASP A 121 -1.19 5.33 -16.44
CA ASP A 121 -0.13 5.31 -17.46
C ASP A 121 0.69 6.62 -17.44
N GLY A 122 2.01 6.48 -17.32
CA GLY A 122 2.93 7.61 -17.24
C GLY A 122 3.06 8.29 -15.87
N TYR A 123 2.37 7.81 -14.84
CA TYR A 123 2.49 8.34 -13.47
C TYR A 123 3.05 7.29 -12.51
N GLN A 124 3.75 7.76 -11.49
CA GLN A 124 4.22 6.95 -10.37
C GLN A 124 3.51 7.40 -9.10
N LEU A 125 3.00 6.45 -8.31
CA LEU A 125 2.41 6.75 -7.02
C LEU A 125 3.47 7.36 -6.10
N ALA A 126 3.27 8.60 -5.69
CA ALA A 126 4.18 9.30 -4.78
C ALA A 126 3.81 9.11 -3.30
N TRP A 127 2.52 9.05 -3.00
CA TRP A 127 2.01 8.86 -1.63
C TRP A 127 0.54 8.43 -1.67
N SER A 128 0.16 7.59 -0.73
CA SER A 128 -1.25 7.25 -0.46
C SER A 128 -1.47 6.96 1.03
N ASP A 129 -2.70 7.07 1.49
CA ASP A 129 -3.14 6.55 2.77
C ASP A 129 -4.42 5.73 2.56
N GLU A 130 -4.28 4.44 2.75
CA GLU A 130 -5.36 3.47 2.58
C GLU A 130 -6.15 3.25 3.88
N PHE A 131 -5.90 4.06 4.90
CA PHE A 131 -6.55 4.01 6.21
C PHE A 131 -6.64 2.61 6.83
N ASN A 132 -5.57 1.83 6.68
CA ASN A 132 -5.53 0.42 7.05
C ASN A 132 -5.36 0.13 8.55
N ILE A 133 -5.21 1.16 9.39
CA ILE A 133 -4.99 1.02 10.83
C ILE A 133 -6.08 1.78 11.57
N ASP A 134 -6.97 1.05 12.24
CA ASP A 134 -8.04 1.66 13.02
C ASP A 134 -7.50 2.58 14.14
N GLY A 135 -8.26 3.62 14.43
CA GLY A 135 -7.93 4.59 15.47
C GLY A 135 -7.77 6.00 14.94
N LYS A 136 -6.67 6.66 15.28
CA LYS A 136 -6.36 8.01 14.76
C LYS A 136 -5.78 7.90 13.35
N PRO A 137 -6.08 8.86 12.46
CA PRO A 137 -5.30 9.06 11.23
C PRO A 137 -3.81 9.16 11.53
N ARG A 138 -2.99 8.75 10.57
CA ARG A 138 -1.52 8.76 10.71
C ARG A 138 -0.99 10.18 10.92
N ASN A 139 0.25 10.28 11.40
CA ASN A 139 0.88 11.57 11.74
C ASN A 139 1.18 12.46 10.52
N GLU A 140 1.06 11.93 9.31
CA GLU A 140 1.14 12.69 8.06
C GLU A 140 -0.10 13.58 7.82
N TRP A 141 -1.20 13.28 8.52
CA TRP A 141 -2.39 14.12 8.54
C TRP A 141 -2.30 15.17 9.66
N SER A 142 -2.73 16.38 9.38
CA SER A 142 -2.85 17.46 10.36
C SER A 142 -4.32 17.81 10.63
N TYR A 143 -4.60 18.26 11.84
CA TYR A 143 -5.95 18.66 12.24
C TYR A 143 -6.07 20.17 12.29
N GLU A 144 -7.21 20.68 11.83
CA GLU A 144 -7.63 22.01 12.22
C GLU A 144 -8.30 21.93 13.59
N SER A 145 -8.14 22.97 14.41
CA SER A 145 -8.70 23.03 15.74
C SER A 145 -9.31 24.40 16.02
N GLY A 146 -10.52 24.42 16.55
CA GLY A 146 -11.24 25.65 16.88
C GLY A 146 -12.06 26.22 15.71
N PHE A 147 -12.30 27.53 15.75
CA PHE A 147 -12.89 28.28 14.64
C PHE A 147 -11.80 28.69 13.67
N VAL A 148 -11.75 28.09 12.48
CA VAL A 148 -10.58 28.20 11.60
C VAL A 148 -10.79 29.12 10.41
N ARG A 149 -11.97 29.14 9.78
CA ARG A 149 -12.19 29.89 8.53
C ARG A 149 -13.61 30.40 8.36
N ASN A 150 -13.74 31.45 7.55
CA ASN A 150 -15.00 31.94 6.97
C ASN A 150 -16.09 32.31 7.98
N GLU A 151 -15.77 32.63 9.24
CA GLU A 151 -16.74 32.90 10.31
C GLU A 151 -17.78 31.77 10.48
N GLU A 152 -17.38 30.55 10.19
CA GLU A 152 -18.22 29.37 10.31
C GLU A 152 -18.56 29.10 11.80
N LEU A 153 -19.78 28.64 12.05
CA LEU A 153 -20.27 28.33 13.41
C LEU A 153 -19.78 26.97 13.93
N GLN A 154 -18.96 26.27 13.14
CA GLN A 154 -18.44 24.95 13.48
C GLN A 154 -17.11 25.04 14.20
N TRP A 155 -16.97 24.18 15.19
CA TRP A 155 -15.73 23.98 15.93
C TRP A 155 -15.03 22.72 15.44
N TYR A 156 -13.83 22.86 14.89
CA TYR A 156 -12.99 21.74 14.46
C TYR A 156 -12.26 21.13 15.64
N GLN A 157 -12.22 19.80 15.69
CA GLN A 157 -11.52 19.09 16.76
C GLN A 157 -11.07 17.70 16.31
N GLU A 158 -9.90 17.31 16.75
CA GLU A 158 -9.23 16.05 16.42
C GLU A 158 -10.12 14.81 16.69
N LYS A 159 -10.86 14.81 17.82
CA LYS A 159 -11.71 13.68 18.21
C LYS A 159 -12.84 13.34 17.23
N ASN A 160 -13.11 14.21 16.26
CA ASN A 160 -14.14 14.00 15.25
C ASN A 160 -13.60 13.32 13.97
N ALA A 161 -12.31 13.00 13.93
CA ALA A 161 -11.72 12.23 12.85
C ALA A 161 -11.17 10.92 13.39
N SER A 162 -11.50 9.82 12.73
CA SER A 162 -11.04 8.48 13.08
C SER A 162 -10.87 7.63 11.83
N VAL A 163 -10.12 6.55 11.96
CA VAL A 163 -10.01 5.52 10.93
C VAL A 163 -10.71 4.27 11.44
N SER A 164 -11.57 3.69 10.62
CA SER A 164 -12.18 2.38 10.90
C SER A 164 -12.58 1.67 9.61
N ASN A 165 -12.30 0.37 9.57
CA ASN A 165 -12.62 -0.52 8.45
C ASN A 165 -12.11 0.00 7.09
N GLY A 166 -10.87 0.49 7.04
CA GLY A 166 -10.28 1.00 5.81
C GLY A 166 -10.78 2.36 5.36
N CYS A 167 -11.48 3.10 6.20
CA CYS A 167 -12.08 4.40 5.87
C CYS A 167 -11.65 5.48 6.85
N LEU A 168 -11.37 6.69 6.33
CA LEU A 168 -11.34 7.90 7.15
C LEU A 168 -12.77 8.35 7.43
N ILE A 169 -13.12 8.46 8.69
CA ILE A 169 -14.43 8.92 9.17
C ILE A 169 -14.27 10.31 9.75
N ILE A 170 -15.03 11.28 9.21
CA ILE A 170 -15.12 12.64 9.75
C ILE A 170 -16.57 12.85 10.19
N GLU A 171 -16.77 13.04 11.49
CA GLU A 171 -18.12 13.20 12.07
C GLU A 171 -18.46 14.66 12.33
N GLY A 172 -19.61 15.10 11.81
CA GLY A 172 -20.26 16.34 12.23
C GLY A 172 -21.19 16.08 13.40
N LYS A 173 -20.90 16.62 14.58
CA LYS A 173 -21.70 16.43 15.80
C LYS A 173 -22.35 17.73 16.25
N LYS A 174 -23.65 17.67 16.62
CA LYS A 174 -24.31 18.80 17.32
C LYS A 174 -24.08 18.64 18.82
N GLU A 175 -23.01 19.27 19.32
CA GLU A 175 -22.64 19.20 20.73
C GLU A 175 -22.28 20.58 21.28
N LYS A 176 -22.27 20.72 22.61
CA LYS A 176 -21.74 21.90 23.26
C LYS A 176 -20.21 21.73 23.48
N VAL A 177 -19.47 22.64 22.90
CA VAL A 177 -18.01 22.70 23.10
C VAL A 177 -17.68 23.98 23.85
N VAL A 178 -16.88 23.87 24.89
CA VAL A 178 -16.36 25.05 25.61
C VAL A 178 -15.30 25.71 24.72
N ASN A 179 -15.54 26.96 24.32
CA ASN A 179 -14.53 27.76 23.64
C ASN A 179 -13.52 28.29 24.67
N PRO A 180 -12.28 27.81 24.70
CA PRO A 180 -11.29 28.28 25.67
C PRO A 180 -10.87 29.74 25.46
N ASN A 181 -11.15 30.29 24.27
CA ASN A 181 -10.82 31.67 23.89
C ASN A 181 -12.00 32.65 24.06
N TYR A 182 -13.14 32.15 24.55
CA TYR A 182 -14.29 33.02 24.83
C TYR A 182 -14.16 33.57 26.24
N GLN A 183 -13.98 34.86 26.33
CA GLN A 183 -14.01 35.65 27.60
C GLN A 183 -15.32 36.36 27.77
#